data_d5b29096ca05c96d5e1e451fc50fb90d
#
_entry.id   d5b29096ca05c96d5e1e451fc50fb90d
#
_cell.length_a   1.000
_cell.length_b   1.000
_cell.length_c   1.000
_cell.angle_alpha   90.00
_cell.angle_beta   90.00
_cell.angle_gamma   90.00
#
_symmetry.space_group_name_H-M   'P 1'
#
loop_
_entity.id
_entity.type
_entity.pdbx_description
1 polymer ?
#
loop_
_entity_poly.entity_id
_entity_poly.type
_entity_poly.pdbx_seq_one_letter_code
_entity_poly.pdbx_strand_id
1 'polypeptide(L)'
;MHFWDHSFASPEANLAFDEAVLEHMDARTDHPSGNSSSGELLRLWQMPAPCVVIGRSSRVSQEVDQEACARDGVAIFRRMSGGASIVAGPGCWMFSLLLSLEHRPECRALDGAHRTVMSRMRNAVQGACKELGSDCQVGIQGICDLTIGGRKVSGNALRLKRNWMMYHGTLLIDMPLEWISRYLLEPPKQPEYREKRSHRDFVESLGTSLADRAQFTEVLSEQSRAVWQADREWSEHPFAGSHVESVQSWIDRRYGDVAWHFQR
;
A
#
# COMPACT_ATOMS: atom_id res chain seq x y z
N MET A 1 10.43 -8.57 12.90
CA MET A 1 10.27 -7.78 11.65
C MET A 1 10.86 -6.40 11.85
N HIS A 2 11.43 -5.78 10.81
CA HIS A 2 11.88 -4.39 10.85
C HIS A 2 10.70 -3.44 10.66
N PHE A 3 10.82 -2.23 11.23
CA PHE A 3 9.85 -1.15 11.07
C PHE A 3 10.52 0.09 10.47
N TRP A 4 9.83 0.76 9.56
CA TRP A 4 10.27 2.03 9.00
C TRP A 4 9.09 2.94 8.69
N ASP A 5 8.98 4.02 9.43
CA ASP A 5 8.05 5.11 9.12
C ASP A 5 8.83 6.16 8.32
N HIS A 6 8.70 6.08 7.00
CA HIS A 6 9.46 6.96 6.11
C HIS A 6 8.79 7.15 4.77
N SER A 7 8.61 8.41 4.41
CA SER A 7 8.14 8.84 3.09
C SER A 7 9.28 9.54 2.35
N PHE A 8 9.58 9.09 1.14
CA PHE A 8 10.49 9.83 0.27
C PHE A 8 9.83 11.10 -0.26
N ALA A 9 10.64 12.11 -0.60
CA ALA A 9 10.17 13.40 -1.10
C ALA A 9 9.55 13.31 -2.51
N SER A 10 9.77 12.23 -3.26
CA SER A 10 9.18 12.04 -4.58
C SER A 10 8.31 10.78 -4.65
N PRO A 11 7.22 10.80 -5.44
CA PRO A 11 6.39 9.62 -5.69
C PRO A 11 7.17 8.45 -6.29
N GLU A 12 8.08 8.75 -7.23
CA GLU A 12 8.94 7.78 -7.90
C GLU A 12 9.79 7.01 -6.90
N ALA A 13 10.42 7.72 -5.96
CA ALA A 13 11.27 7.11 -4.94
C ALA A 13 10.46 6.20 -4.01
N ASN A 14 9.24 6.60 -3.64
CA ASN A 14 8.36 5.79 -2.82
C ASN A 14 8.00 4.46 -3.50
N LEU A 15 7.64 4.49 -4.78
CA LEU A 15 7.31 3.30 -5.57
C LEU A 15 8.54 2.46 -5.90
N ALA A 16 9.66 3.12 -6.22
CA ALA A 16 10.93 2.47 -6.53
C ALA A 16 11.48 1.71 -5.31
N PHE A 17 11.33 2.24 -4.11
CA PHE A 17 11.78 1.59 -2.89
C PHE A 17 11.12 0.22 -2.69
N ASP A 18 9.81 0.13 -2.84
CA ASP A 18 9.08 -1.13 -2.65
C ASP A 18 9.58 -2.22 -3.63
N GLU A 19 9.86 -1.84 -4.89
CA GLU A 19 10.40 -2.79 -5.86
C GLU A 19 11.88 -3.10 -5.60
N ALA A 20 12.68 -2.10 -5.26
CA ALA A 20 14.10 -2.27 -4.98
C ALA A 20 14.35 -3.23 -3.81
N VAL A 21 13.64 -3.06 -2.71
CA VAL A 21 13.79 -3.93 -1.53
C VAL A 21 13.30 -5.35 -1.82
N LEU A 22 12.20 -5.51 -2.56
CA LEU A 22 11.69 -6.83 -2.95
C LEU A 22 12.69 -7.58 -3.84
N GLU A 23 13.21 -6.91 -4.88
CA GLU A 23 14.18 -7.52 -5.81
C GLU A 23 15.50 -7.85 -5.10
N HIS A 24 15.99 -6.95 -4.24
CA HIS A 24 17.20 -7.19 -3.45
C HIS A 24 17.06 -8.44 -2.57
N MET A 25 15.96 -8.52 -1.82
CA MET A 25 15.78 -9.64 -0.90
C MET A 25 15.49 -10.96 -1.63
N ASP A 26 14.76 -10.93 -2.75
CA ASP A 26 14.47 -12.14 -3.53
C ASP A 26 15.71 -12.68 -4.27
N ALA A 27 16.66 -11.81 -4.63
CA ALA A 27 17.91 -12.18 -5.30
C ALA A 27 18.97 -12.77 -4.33
N ARG A 28 18.84 -12.57 -3.03
CA ARG A 28 19.78 -13.10 -2.05
C ARG A 28 19.67 -14.63 -1.97
N THR A 29 20.79 -15.27 -2.21
CA THR A 29 20.94 -16.75 -2.07
C THR A 29 21.41 -17.15 -0.67
N ASP A 30 21.91 -16.19 0.08
CA ASP A 30 22.43 -16.39 1.44
C ASP A 30 21.26 -16.40 2.42
N HIS A 31 20.61 -17.55 2.54
CA HIS A 31 19.75 -17.80 3.69
C HIS A 31 20.67 -18.03 4.90
N PRO A 32 20.78 -17.10 5.86
CA PRO A 32 21.46 -17.43 7.09
C PRO A 32 20.65 -18.55 7.74
N SER A 33 21.22 -19.73 7.73
CA SER A 33 20.76 -20.86 8.52
C SER A 33 20.70 -20.39 9.97
N GLY A 34 19.52 -20.02 10.45
CA GLY A 34 19.35 -19.83 11.88
C GLY A 34 18.49 -18.66 12.38
N ASN A 35 17.89 -17.83 11.65
CA ASN A 35 16.78 -16.96 12.12
C ASN A 35 16.29 -16.05 10.99
N SER A 36 15.55 -16.60 10.11
CA SER A 36 15.23 -16.03 8.83
C SER A 36 14.12 -14.94 8.85
N SER A 37 13.66 -14.47 10.02
CA SER A 37 12.86 -13.24 10.12
C SER A 37 13.67 -11.95 9.86
N SER A 38 14.96 -12.08 9.55
CA SER A 38 15.92 -10.98 9.53
C SER A 38 15.80 -10.00 8.35
N GLY A 39 14.83 -10.18 7.47
CA GLY A 39 14.63 -9.28 6.33
C GLY A 39 13.18 -8.89 6.07
N GLU A 40 12.24 -9.29 6.95
CA GLU A 40 10.85 -8.82 6.83
C GLU A 40 10.76 -7.35 7.29
N LEU A 41 9.97 -6.56 6.55
CA LEU A 41 9.81 -5.13 6.76
C LEU A 41 8.33 -4.73 6.78
N LEU A 42 7.95 -3.94 7.75
CA LEU A 42 6.75 -3.10 7.73
C LEU A 42 7.20 -1.66 7.49
N ARG A 43 6.74 -1.05 6.41
CA ARG A 43 6.93 0.37 6.13
C ARG A 43 5.58 1.08 6.14
N LEU A 44 5.48 2.21 6.85
CA LEU A 44 4.37 3.17 6.76
C LEU A 44 4.84 4.42 6.02
N TRP A 45 4.03 4.96 5.14
CA TRP A 45 4.43 6.09 4.30
C TRP A 45 3.24 6.78 3.62
N GLN A 46 3.49 7.96 3.03
CA GLN A 46 2.51 8.71 2.27
C GLN A 46 3.13 9.24 0.97
N MET A 47 2.28 9.52 -0.02
CA MET A 47 2.69 10.31 -1.18
C MET A 47 2.79 11.78 -0.81
N PRO A 48 3.84 12.50 -1.28
CA PRO A 48 4.06 13.90 -0.90
C PRO A 48 3.04 14.88 -1.53
N ALA A 49 2.41 14.46 -2.64
CA ALA A 49 1.42 15.24 -3.38
C ALA A 49 0.35 14.31 -3.99
N PRO A 50 -0.83 14.82 -4.37
CA PRO A 50 -1.82 14.04 -5.09
C PRO A 50 -1.25 13.42 -6.37
N CYS A 51 -1.47 12.12 -6.54
CA CYS A 51 -1.09 11.41 -7.75
C CYS A 51 -2.02 10.22 -8.00
N VAL A 52 -2.09 9.77 -9.24
CA VAL A 52 -2.74 8.51 -9.61
C VAL A 52 -1.70 7.40 -9.68
N VAL A 53 -1.96 6.26 -9.05
CA VAL A 53 -1.09 5.08 -9.13
C VAL A 53 -1.85 3.92 -9.74
N ILE A 54 -1.49 3.57 -10.98
CA ILE A 54 -2.12 2.50 -11.74
C ILE A 54 -1.44 1.15 -11.48
N GLY A 55 -2.21 0.08 -11.60
CA GLY A 55 -1.67 -1.28 -11.50
C GLY A 55 -0.77 -1.64 -12.69
N ARG A 56 0.10 -2.63 -12.50
CA ARG A 56 1.07 -3.07 -13.51
C ARG A 56 0.42 -3.39 -14.87
N SER A 57 -0.76 -3.99 -14.87
CA SER A 57 -1.47 -4.43 -16.07
C SER A 57 -2.64 -3.52 -16.46
N SER A 58 -2.88 -2.46 -15.70
CA SER A 58 -3.96 -1.49 -15.95
C SER A 58 -3.68 -0.67 -17.21
N ARG A 59 -4.76 -0.27 -17.87
CA ARG A 59 -4.70 0.65 -19.02
C ARG A 59 -5.12 2.04 -18.55
N VAL A 60 -4.22 3.01 -18.71
CA VAL A 60 -4.47 4.41 -18.32
C VAL A 60 -5.78 4.92 -18.91
N SER A 61 -6.01 4.68 -20.21
CA SER A 61 -7.20 5.13 -20.93
C SER A 61 -8.53 4.53 -20.44
N GLN A 62 -8.49 3.45 -19.66
CA GLN A 62 -9.68 2.78 -19.15
C GLN A 62 -9.98 3.09 -17.68
N GLU A 63 -8.97 3.56 -16.94
CA GLU A 63 -9.08 3.71 -15.50
C GLU A 63 -8.84 5.14 -15.01
N VAL A 64 -8.27 6.03 -15.85
CA VAL A 64 -7.83 7.38 -15.43
C VAL A 64 -8.43 8.46 -16.33
N ASP A 65 -8.99 9.48 -15.71
CA ASP A 65 -9.34 10.73 -16.39
C ASP A 65 -8.07 11.56 -16.62
N GLN A 66 -7.42 11.29 -17.77
CA GLN A 66 -6.15 11.91 -18.13
C GLN A 66 -6.29 13.43 -18.34
N GLU A 67 -7.45 13.90 -18.80
CA GLU A 67 -7.69 15.33 -19.01
C GLU A 67 -7.81 16.06 -17.66
N ALA A 68 -8.50 15.46 -16.70
CA ALA A 68 -8.58 16.02 -15.34
C ALA A 68 -7.18 16.01 -14.69
N CYS A 69 -6.43 14.94 -14.80
CA CYS A 69 -5.06 14.86 -14.27
C CYS A 69 -4.16 15.94 -14.89
N ALA A 70 -4.17 16.10 -16.21
CA ALA A 70 -3.35 17.09 -16.90
C ALA A 70 -3.73 18.53 -16.52
N ARG A 71 -5.03 18.83 -16.45
CA ARG A 71 -5.54 20.15 -16.06
C ARG A 71 -5.12 20.57 -14.65
N ASP A 72 -5.09 19.60 -13.72
CA ASP A 72 -4.81 19.86 -12.31
C ASP A 72 -3.34 19.59 -11.93
N GLY A 73 -2.49 19.19 -12.89
CA GLY A 73 -1.08 18.88 -12.65
C GLY A 73 -0.86 17.61 -11.81
N VAL A 74 -1.82 16.67 -11.84
CA VAL A 74 -1.75 15.40 -11.11
C VAL A 74 -1.00 14.36 -11.93
N ALA A 75 0.13 13.89 -11.41
CA ALA A 75 0.97 12.92 -12.09
C ALA A 75 0.37 11.51 -12.04
N ILE A 76 0.67 10.70 -13.07
CA ILE A 76 0.23 9.31 -13.18
C ILE A 76 1.44 8.40 -13.13
N PHE A 77 1.46 7.49 -12.17
CA PHE A 77 2.53 6.51 -11.97
C PHE A 77 2.00 5.08 -12.13
N ARG A 78 2.88 4.16 -12.50
CA ARG A 78 2.59 2.72 -12.54
C ARG A 78 3.39 2.01 -11.47
N ARG A 79 2.71 1.21 -10.65
CA ARG A 79 3.36 0.37 -9.63
C ARG A 79 3.71 -1.03 -10.17
N MET A 80 4.58 -1.73 -9.46
CA MET A 80 5.02 -3.09 -9.80
C MET A 80 3.96 -4.18 -9.60
N SER A 81 2.96 -3.95 -8.73
CA SER A 81 1.89 -4.91 -8.41
C SER A 81 0.66 -4.73 -9.30
N GLY A 82 -0.23 -5.70 -9.30
CA GLY A 82 -1.51 -5.65 -10.01
C GLY A 82 -2.58 -4.79 -9.30
N GLY A 83 -3.85 -5.05 -9.63
CA GLY A 83 -5.02 -4.37 -9.08
C GLY A 83 -5.39 -3.10 -9.84
N ALA A 84 -6.57 -2.53 -9.51
CA ALA A 84 -7.10 -1.32 -10.10
C ALA A 84 -6.30 -0.07 -9.70
N SER A 85 -6.53 1.02 -10.42
CA SER A 85 -5.93 2.32 -10.14
C SER A 85 -6.44 2.91 -8.82
N ILE A 86 -5.58 3.68 -8.18
CA ILE A 86 -5.88 4.42 -6.95
C ILE A 86 -5.46 5.88 -7.11
N VAL A 87 -6.06 6.75 -6.30
CA VAL A 87 -5.51 8.07 -6.00
C VAL A 87 -4.82 7.99 -4.65
N ALA A 88 -3.63 8.54 -4.57
CA ALA A 88 -2.85 8.66 -3.33
C ALA A 88 -2.37 10.12 -3.18
N GLY A 89 -2.09 10.52 -1.95
CA GLY A 89 -1.66 11.86 -1.62
C GLY A 89 -1.67 12.07 -0.11
N PRO A 90 -1.47 13.28 0.38
CA PRO A 90 -1.59 13.59 1.79
C PRO A 90 -2.95 13.14 2.36
N GLY A 91 -2.90 12.46 3.51
CA GLY A 91 -4.10 11.87 4.14
C GLY A 91 -4.50 10.48 3.64
N CYS A 92 -3.84 9.96 2.58
CA CYS A 92 -3.86 8.56 2.20
C CYS A 92 -2.59 7.88 2.75
N TRP A 93 -2.71 7.17 3.83
CA TRP A 93 -1.59 6.39 4.36
C TRP A 93 -1.40 5.11 3.58
N MET A 94 -0.15 4.80 3.33
CA MET A 94 0.26 3.59 2.65
C MET A 94 0.98 2.69 3.65
N PHE A 95 0.80 1.39 3.53
CA PHE A 95 1.67 0.41 4.18
C PHE A 95 2.28 -0.52 3.14
N SER A 96 3.51 -0.92 3.37
CA SER A 96 4.22 -1.92 2.58
C SER A 96 4.79 -2.98 3.51
N LEU A 97 4.52 -4.25 3.19
CA LEU A 97 4.97 -5.41 3.93
C LEU A 97 5.83 -6.29 3.01
N LEU A 98 7.10 -6.35 3.31
CA LEU A 98 8.01 -7.30 2.69
C LEU A 98 8.04 -8.57 3.55
N LEU A 99 7.56 -9.67 3.01
CA LEU A 99 7.36 -10.92 3.73
C LEU A 99 8.14 -12.06 3.08
N SER A 100 8.81 -12.88 3.91
CA SER A 100 9.49 -14.09 3.47
C SER A 100 8.50 -15.24 3.28
N LEU A 101 8.50 -15.86 2.10
CA LEU A 101 7.66 -17.01 1.80
C LEU A 101 8.18 -18.31 2.43
N GLU A 102 9.38 -18.31 2.96
CA GLU A 102 9.92 -19.41 3.78
C GLU A 102 9.31 -19.37 5.17
N HIS A 103 9.24 -18.17 5.79
CA HIS A 103 8.68 -17.98 7.12
C HIS A 103 7.15 -18.01 7.14
N ARG A 104 6.54 -17.62 6.01
CA ARG A 104 5.10 -17.53 5.83
C ARG A 104 4.66 -18.36 4.64
N PRO A 105 4.79 -19.70 4.74
CA PRO A 105 4.48 -20.59 3.62
C PRO A 105 3.02 -20.48 3.17
N GLU A 106 2.12 -20.08 4.04
CA GLU A 106 0.72 -19.77 3.71
C GLU A 106 0.58 -18.63 2.69
N CYS A 107 1.54 -17.69 2.65
CA CYS A 107 1.55 -16.57 1.71
C CYS A 107 2.02 -16.94 0.30
N ARG A 108 2.41 -18.18 0.04
CA ARG A 108 2.71 -18.66 -1.33
C ARG A 108 1.47 -18.72 -2.21
N ALA A 109 0.30 -18.92 -1.62
CA ALA A 109 -0.99 -18.83 -2.31
C ALA A 109 -1.60 -17.43 -2.10
N LEU A 110 -2.22 -16.87 -3.16
CA LEU A 110 -2.83 -15.53 -3.11
C LEU A 110 -3.85 -15.40 -1.99
N ASP A 111 -4.74 -16.37 -1.83
CA ASP A 111 -5.76 -16.36 -0.79
C ASP A 111 -5.17 -16.41 0.62
N GLY A 112 -4.09 -17.18 0.80
CA GLY A 112 -3.34 -17.25 2.04
C GLY A 112 -2.68 -15.91 2.37
N ALA A 113 -2.04 -15.28 1.38
CA ALA A 113 -1.43 -13.96 1.51
C ALA A 113 -2.46 -12.90 1.90
N HIS A 114 -3.58 -12.82 1.18
CA HIS A 114 -4.65 -11.89 1.49
C HIS A 114 -5.21 -12.11 2.90
N ARG A 115 -5.52 -13.35 3.26
CA ARG A 115 -6.06 -13.68 4.57
C ARG A 115 -5.09 -13.31 5.71
N THR A 116 -3.81 -13.65 5.57
CA THR A 116 -2.78 -13.36 6.58
C THR A 116 -2.59 -11.87 6.77
N VAL A 117 -2.44 -11.11 5.68
CA VAL A 117 -2.18 -9.67 5.78
C VAL A 117 -3.43 -8.91 6.21
N MET A 118 -4.57 -9.19 5.59
CA MET A 118 -5.79 -8.43 5.85
C MET A 118 -6.33 -8.64 7.25
N SER A 119 -6.22 -9.86 7.81
CA SER A 119 -6.63 -10.09 9.21
C SER A 119 -5.80 -9.28 10.20
N ARG A 120 -4.48 -9.17 9.99
CA ARG A 120 -3.59 -8.39 10.85
C ARG A 120 -3.81 -6.89 10.67
N MET A 121 -3.91 -6.40 9.44
CA MET A 121 -4.17 -4.97 9.18
C MET A 121 -5.55 -4.55 9.70
N ARG A 122 -6.58 -5.40 9.53
CA ARG A 122 -7.89 -5.16 10.16
C ARG A 122 -7.75 -5.02 11.68
N ASN A 123 -6.98 -5.91 12.33
CA ASN A 123 -6.79 -5.85 13.77
C ASN A 123 -6.04 -4.57 14.19
N ALA A 124 -5.04 -4.14 13.43
CA ALA A 124 -4.33 -2.88 13.70
C ALA A 124 -5.29 -1.68 13.62
N VAL A 125 -6.07 -1.58 12.53
CA VAL A 125 -7.03 -0.47 12.34
C VAL A 125 -8.14 -0.53 13.40
N GLN A 126 -8.69 -1.72 13.68
CA GLN A 126 -9.71 -1.89 14.72
C GLN A 126 -9.17 -1.55 16.12
N GLY A 127 -7.93 -1.93 16.42
CA GLY A 127 -7.24 -1.60 17.67
C GLY A 127 -7.09 -0.08 17.82
N ALA A 128 -6.64 0.62 16.78
CA ALA A 128 -6.51 2.07 16.79
C ALA A 128 -7.86 2.78 16.97
N CYS A 129 -8.90 2.34 16.26
CA CYS A 129 -10.26 2.87 16.46
C CYS A 129 -10.71 2.72 17.91
N LYS A 130 -10.56 1.52 18.48
CA LYS A 130 -10.99 1.22 19.84
C LYS A 130 -10.22 2.03 20.90
N GLU A 131 -8.91 2.16 20.74
CA GLU A 131 -8.06 2.92 21.66
C GLU A 131 -8.47 4.40 21.72
N LEU A 132 -8.91 4.94 20.59
CA LEU A 132 -9.41 6.32 20.49
C LEU A 132 -10.93 6.46 20.75
N GLY A 133 -11.55 5.43 21.31
CA GLY A 133 -12.96 5.47 21.69
C GLY A 133 -13.95 5.48 20.53
N SER A 134 -13.52 5.06 19.33
CA SER A 134 -14.41 4.94 18.17
C SER A 134 -15.06 3.56 18.13
N ASP A 135 -16.38 3.51 17.96
CA ASP A 135 -17.16 2.28 17.81
C ASP A 135 -17.14 1.70 16.39
N CYS A 136 -16.23 2.19 15.52
CA CYS A 136 -16.15 1.72 14.16
C CYS A 136 -15.87 0.21 14.10
N GLN A 137 -16.61 -0.51 13.25
CA GLN A 137 -16.41 -1.93 13.02
C GLN A 137 -15.69 -2.13 11.69
N VAL A 138 -14.42 -2.58 11.76
CA VAL A 138 -13.61 -2.83 10.58
C VAL A 138 -13.86 -4.23 10.04
N GLY A 139 -14.43 -4.30 8.84
CA GLY A 139 -14.67 -5.53 8.09
C GLY A 139 -13.63 -5.79 7.01
N ILE A 140 -13.65 -7.00 6.45
CA ILE A 140 -12.92 -7.37 5.23
C ILE A 140 -13.98 -7.78 4.20
N GLN A 141 -13.98 -7.15 3.03
CA GLN A 141 -14.88 -7.49 1.92
C GLN A 141 -14.12 -7.65 0.60
N GLY A 142 -14.77 -8.28 -0.37
CA GLY A 142 -14.13 -8.64 -1.62
C GLY A 142 -12.94 -9.56 -1.38
N ILE A 143 -11.85 -9.34 -2.12
CA ILE A 143 -10.63 -10.14 -2.00
C ILE A 143 -9.74 -9.62 -0.86
N CYS A 144 -9.58 -8.29 -0.76
CA CYS A 144 -8.59 -7.69 0.14
C CYS A 144 -8.91 -6.22 0.49
N ASP A 145 -10.17 -5.84 0.60
CA ASP A 145 -10.55 -4.48 0.98
C ASP A 145 -10.90 -4.44 2.48
N LEU A 146 -10.42 -3.42 3.22
CA LEU A 146 -10.98 -3.09 4.53
C LEU A 146 -12.18 -2.17 4.34
N THR A 147 -13.20 -2.39 5.17
CA THR A 147 -14.46 -1.64 5.09
C THR A 147 -14.93 -1.21 6.47
N ILE A 148 -15.66 -0.08 6.51
CA ILE A 148 -16.47 0.37 7.64
C ILE A 148 -17.87 0.65 7.12
N GLY A 149 -18.89 0.09 7.76
CA GLY A 149 -20.28 0.24 7.32
C GLY A 149 -20.53 -0.21 5.87
N GLY A 150 -19.76 -1.19 5.36
CA GLY A 150 -19.86 -1.67 3.98
C GLY A 150 -19.22 -0.75 2.93
N ARG A 151 -18.52 0.31 3.35
CA ARG A 151 -17.78 1.24 2.47
C ARG A 151 -16.27 1.00 2.62
N LYS A 152 -15.56 1.05 1.50
CA LYS A 152 -14.14 0.75 1.43
C LYS A 152 -13.29 1.88 2.03
N VAL A 153 -12.42 1.53 2.97
CA VAL A 153 -11.44 2.43 3.60
C VAL A 153 -9.99 2.06 3.25
N SER A 154 -9.78 0.91 2.59
CA SER A 154 -8.46 0.41 2.22
C SER A 154 -8.57 -0.44 0.95
N GLY A 155 -7.65 -0.23 0.01
CA GLY A 155 -7.45 -1.06 -1.17
C GLY A 155 -6.03 -1.63 -1.18
N ASN A 156 -5.89 -2.89 -1.60
CA ASN A 156 -4.64 -3.62 -1.42
C ASN A 156 -4.23 -4.38 -2.68
N ALA A 157 -2.93 -4.61 -2.81
CA ALA A 157 -2.34 -5.37 -3.90
C ALA A 157 -1.05 -6.06 -3.43
N LEU A 158 -0.59 -7.04 -4.19
CA LEU A 158 0.65 -7.73 -3.89
C LEU A 158 1.47 -8.06 -5.14
N ARG A 159 2.75 -8.31 -4.91
CA ARG A 159 3.69 -8.88 -5.89
C ARG A 159 4.37 -10.07 -5.26
N LEU A 160 4.13 -11.26 -5.80
CA LEU A 160 4.83 -12.49 -5.44
C LEU A 160 6.08 -12.63 -6.29
N LYS A 161 7.18 -13.01 -5.65
CA LYS A 161 8.42 -13.46 -6.26
C LYS A 161 8.68 -14.91 -5.82
N ARG A 162 9.90 -15.43 -6.04
CA ARG A 162 10.26 -16.80 -5.72
C ARG A 162 10.27 -17.07 -4.22
N ASN A 163 10.92 -16.18 -3.46
CA ASN A 163 11.19 -16.36 -2.04
C ASN A 163 10.54 -15.30 -1.17
N TRP A 164 10.16 -14.18 -1.77
CA TRP A 164 9.63 -13.00 -1.07
C TRP A 164 8.34 -12.49 -1.70
N MET A 165 7.58 -11.77 -0.91
CA MET A 165 6.37 -11.09 -1.34
C MET A 165 6.39 -9.64 -0.85
N MET A 166 6.04 -8.71 -1.72
CA MET A 166 5.62 -7.36 -1.33
C MET A 166 4.11 -7.30 -1.33
N TYR A 167 3.54 -6.94 -0.18
CA TYR A 167 2.13 -6.64 -0.02
C TYR A 167 1.98 -5.18 0.38
N HIS A 168 1.20 -4.42 -0.33
CA HIS A 168 0.99 -3.02 0.00
C HIS A 168 -0.47 -2.61 -0.13
N GLY A 169 -0.85 -1.59 0.61
CA GLY A 169 -2.21 -1.09 0.62
C GLY A 169 -2.30 0.37 1.03
N THR A 170 -3.49 0.89 0.87
CA THR A 170 -3.87 2.25 1.26
C THR A 170 -4.76 2.20 2.49
N LEU A 171 -4.70 3.25 3.31
CA LEU A 171 -5.65 3.55 4.36
C LEU A 171 -6.14 4.99 4.14
N LEU A 172 -7.42 5.15 3.79
CA LEU A 172 -8.02 6.46 3.55
C LEU A 172 -8.35 7.11 4.90
N ILE A 173 -7.41 7.91 5.44
CA ILE A 173 -7.58 8.53 6.75
C ILE A 173 -8.20 9.91 6.63
N ASP A 174 -7.61 10.76 5.80
CA ASP A 174 -8.00 12.17 5.69
C ASP A 174 -7.84 12.76 4.27
N MET A 175 -7.58 11.92 3.30
CA MET A 175 -7.48 12.36 1.91
C MET A 175 -8.85 12.83 1.40
N PRO A 176 -8.93 13.94 0.65
CA PRO A 176 -10.15 14.36 0.00
C PRO A 176 -10.69 13.28 -0.95
N LEU A 177 -11.81 12.65 -0.59
CA LEU A 177 -12.37 11.52 -1.36
C LEU A 177 -12.87 11.92 -2.75
N GLU A 178 -13.18 13.20 -2.96
CA GLU A 178 -13.54 13.75 -4.27
C GLU A 178 -12.42 13.59 -5.31
N TRP A 179 -11.15 13.51 -4.91
CA TRP A 179 -10.04 13.23 -5.84
C TRP A 179 -10.22 11.90 -6.56
N ILE A 180 -10.78 10.90 -5.87
CA ILE A 180 -11.01 9.57 -6.45
C ILE A 180 -11.98 9.68 -7.63
N SER A 181 -13.11 10.33 -7.44
CA SER A 181 -14.12 10.54 -8.51
C SER A 181 -13.65 11.52 -9.59
N ARG A 182 -12.70 12.41 -9.28
CA ARG A 182 -12.18 13.41 -10.20
C ARG A 182 -11.15 12.84 -11.17
N TYR A 183 -10.29 11.92 -10.68
CA TYR A 183 -9.14 11.44 -11.46
C TYR A 183 -9.30 10.00 -11.93
N LEU A 184 -10.25 9.23 -11.39
CA LEU A 184 -10.48 7.85 -11.81
C LEU A 184 -11.82 7.71 -12.52
N LEU A 185 -11.78 6.98 -13.63
CA LEU A 185 -12.95 6.44 -14.29
C LEU A 185 -13.51 5.25 -13.50
N GLU A 186 -14.75 4.85 -13.80
CA GLU A 186 -15.29 3.63 -13.21
C GLU A 186 -14.46 2.42 -13.66
N PRO A 187 -13.94 1.61 -12.71
CA PRO A 187 -13.04 0.53 -13.06
C PRO A 187 -13.79 -0.57 -13.86
N PRO A 188 -13.13 -1.16 -14.88
CA PRO A 188 -13.77 -2.17 -15.72
C PRO A 188 -14.07 -3.48 -14.97
N LYS A 189 -13.36 -3.71 -13.85
CA LYS A 189 -13.61 -4.84 -12.94
C LYS A 189 -13.92 -4.29 -11.56
N GLN A 190 -15.06 -4.71 -11.02
CA GLN A 190 -15.52 -4.27 -9.70
C GLN A 190 -15.79 -5.50 -8.81
N PRO A 191 -15.52 -5.43 -7.51
CA PRO A 191 -15.92 -6.49 -6.59
C PRO A 191 -17.45 -6.54 -6.47
N GLU A 192 -18.00 -7.72 -6.26
CA GLU A 192 -19.46 -7.92 -6.16
C GLU A 192 -20.10 -7.01 -5.12
N TYR A 193 -19.47 -6.86 -3.95
CA TYR A 193 -20.00 -6.04 -2.86
C TYR A 193 -20.06 -4.53 -3.18
N ARG A 194 -19.41 -4.08 -4.29
CA ARG A 194 -19.53 -2.70 -4.76
C ARG A 194 -20.92 -2.39 -5.33
N GLU A 195 -21.62 -3.38 -5.88
CA GLU A 195 -23.00 -3.27 -6.38
C GLU A 195 -23.18 -2.09 -7.34
N LYS A 196 -22.17 -1.82 -8.17
CA LYS A 196 -22.13 -0.70 -9.13
C LYS A 196 -22.25 0.69 -8.47
N ARG A 197 -22.01 0.82 -7.17
CA ARG A 197 -21.96 2.13 -6.50
C ARG A 197 -20.90 3.02 -7.13
N SER A 198 -21.17 4.32 -7.20
CA SER A 198 -20.19 5.32 -7.60
C SER A 198 -18.98 5.32 -6.66
N HIS A 199 -17.86 5.90 -7.04
CA HIS A 199 -16.73 6.05 -6.13
C HIS A 199 -17.14 6.72 -4.82
N ARG A 200 -17.93 7.80 -4.89
CA ARG A 200 -18.39 8.56 -3.72
C ARG A 200 -19.21 7.71 -2.74
N ASP A 201 -20.02 6.79 -3.26
CA ASP A 201 -20.89 5.95 -2.41
C ASP A 201 -20.18 4.68 -1.93
N PHE A 202 -19.07 4.32 -2.59
CA PHE A 202 -18.35 3.09 -2.34
C PHE A 202 -17.19 3.26 -1.37
N VAL A 203 -16.50 4.42 -1.36
CA VAL A 203 -15.36 4.67 -0.47
C VAL A 203 -15.76 5.47 0.77
N GLU A 204 -14.98 5.33 1.83
CA GLU A 204 -15.13 6.08 3.08
C GLU A 204 -13.76 6.47 3.62
N SER A 205 -13.71 7.53 4.43
CA SER A 205 -12.52 7.93 5.18
C SER A 205 -12.60 7.41 6.61
N LEU A 206 -11.52 6.84 7.11
CA LEU A 206 -11.35 6.50 8.52
C LEU A 206 -11.50 7.74 9.41
N GLY A 207 -11.02 8.88 8.94
CA GLY A 207 -11.08 10.16 9.66
C GLY A 207 -12.48 10.68 9.93
N THR A 208 -13.50 10.22 9.19
CA THR A 208 -14.90 10.64 9.42
C THR A 208 -15.39 10.24 10.82
N SER A 209 -14.90 9.14 11.36
CA SER A 209 -15.29 8.61 12.67
C SER A 209 -14.31 8.96 13.79
N LEU A 210 -13.33 9.84 13.56
CA LEU A 210 -12.25 10.13 14.50
C LEU A 210 -12.23 11.60 14.91
N ALA A 211 -12.05 11.84 16.20
CA ALA A 211 -11.96 13.19 16.75
C ALA A 211 -10.58 13.84 16.50
N ASP A 212 -9.50 13.05 16.57
CA ASP A 212 -8.12 13.49 16.33
C ASP A 212 -7.43 12.54 15.35
N ARG A 213 -7.16 13.06 14.15
CA ARG A 213 -6.54 12.30 13.05
C ARG A 213 -5.04 12.13 13.20
N ALA A 214 -4.37 13.09 13.81
CA ALA A 214 -2.93 13.00 14.06
C ALA A 214 -2.66 11.91 15.10
N GLN A 215 -3.41 11.90 16.19
CA GLN A 215 -3.34 10.84 17.20
C GLN A 215 -3.68 9.47 16.61
N PHE A 216 -4.65 9.40 15.67
CA PHE A 216 -4.98 8.14 15.02
C PHE A 216 -3.81 7.54 14.24
N THR A 217 -3.04 8.35 13.52
CA THR A 217 -1.89 7.84 12.75
C THR A 217 -0.79 7.32 13.66
N GLU A 218 -0.56 7.96 14.80
CA GLU A 218 0.39 7.52 15.80
C GLU A 218 -0.02 6.17 16.40
N VAL A 219 -1.27 6.08 16.91
CA VAL A 219 -1.82 4.84 17.47
C VAL A 219 -1.86 3.72 16.41
N LEU A 220 -2.24 4.04 15.16
CA LEU A 220 -2.23 3.06 14.08
C LEU A 220 -0.82 2.52 13.80
N SER A 221 0.20 3.37 13.87
CA SER A 221 1.60 2.95 13.75
C SER A 221 1.96 1.96 14.86
N GLU A 222 1.64 2.28 16.10
CA GLU A 222 1.88 1.41 17.26
C GLU A 222 1.14 0.08 17.15
N GLN A 223 -0.16 0.12 16.82
CA GLN A 223 -0.97 -1.09 16.62
C GLN A 223 -0.45 -1.94 15.46
N SER A 224 -0.01 -1.31 14.38
CA SER A 224 0.60 -2.02 13.24
C SER A 224 1.92 -2.70 13.64
N ARG A 225 2.79 -2.01 14.38
CA ARG A 225 4.01 -2.60 14.93
C ARG A 225 3.71 -3.80 15.83
N ALA A 226 2.71 -3.67 16.70
CA ALA A 226 2.33 -4.73 17.64
C ALA A 226 1.82 -5.98 16.92
N VAL A 227 0.87 -5.86 15.97
CA VAL A 227 0.30 -7.02 15.26
C VAL A 227 1.29 -7.72 14.34
N TRP A 228 2.33 -7.00 13.88
CA TRP A 228 3.40 -7.53 13.03
C TRP A 228 4.66 -7.90 13.81
N GLN A 229 4.74 -7.60 15.12
CA GLN A 229 5.95 -7.75 15.94
C GLN A 229 7.16 -7.07 15.28
N ALA A 230 6.93 -5.83 14.82
CA ALA A 230 7.90 -5.03 14.11
C ALA A 230 8.68 -4.15 15.10
N ASP A 231 9.61 -4.78 15.81
CA ASP A 231 10.39 -4.24 16.94
C ASP A 231 11.84 -3.88 16.59
N ARG A 232 12.29 -4.24 15.36
CA ARG A 232 13.65 -3.93 14.88
C ARG A 232 13.67 -2.63 14.09
N GLU A 233 14.73 -1.87 14.25
CA GLU A 233 14.91 -0.62 13.52
C GLU A 233 15.28 -0.86 12.04
N TRP A 234 14.87 0.06 11.17
CA TRP A 234 15.23 0.03 9.75
C TRP A 234 16.74 -0.02 9.52
N SER A 235 17.53 0.71 10.32
CA SER A 235 19.00 0.75 10.22
C SER A 235 19.67 -0.62 10.29
N GLU A 236 19.01 -1.60 10.91
CA GLU A 236 19.47 -2.99 11.02
C GLU A 236 19.02 -3.87 9.84
N HIS A 237 18.18 -3.35 8.94
CA HIS A 237 17.68 -4.12 7.80
C HIS A 237 18.80 -4.35 6.79
N PRO A 238 18.90 -5.57 6.19
CA PRO A 238 19.98 -5.91 5.23
C PRO A 238 20.06 -4.96 4.02
N PHE A 239 18.98 -4.28 3.68
CA PHE A 239 18.93 -3.33 2.57
C PHE A 239 19.24 -1.87 2.98
N ALA A 240 19.33 -1.56 4.28
CA ALA A 240 19.48 -0.18 4.74
C ALA A 240 20.74 0.52 4.22
N GLY A 241 21.85 -0.20 4.10
CA GLY A 241 23.12 0.35 3.61
C GLY A 241 23.16 0.66 2.10
N SER A 242 22.28 0.06 1.31
CA SER A 242 22.30 0.17 -0.17
C SER A 242 21.01 0.77 -0.76
N HIS A 243 20.04 1.15 0.09
CA HIS A 243 18.72 1.53 -0.40
C HIS A 243 18.75 2.79 -1.29
N VAL A 244 19.56 3.80 -0.96
CA VAL A 244 19.61 5.07 -1.70
C VAL A 244 20.05 4.84 -3.15
N GLU A 245 21.16 4.15 -3.36
CA GLU A 245 21.68 3.85 -4.70
C GLU A 245 20.73 2.92 -5.47
N SER A 246 20.17 1.93 -4.79
CA SER A 246 19.23 0.99 -5.42
C SER A 246 17.93 1.70 -5.83
N VAL A 247 17.37 2.57 -5.00
CA VAL A 247 16.17 3.36 -5.32
C VAL A 247 16.46 4.27 -6.50
N GLN A 248 17.60 4.99 -6.51
CA GLN A 248 17.98 5.84 -7.64
C GLN A 248 18.10 5.04 -8.93
N SER A 249 18.74 3.87 -8.89
CA SER A 249 18.83 2.97 -10.04
C SER A 249 17.45 2.52 -10.57
N TRP A 250 16.46 2.31 -9.71
CA TRP A 250 15.10 1.97 -10.14
C TRP A 250 14.34 3.17 -10.68
N ILE A 251 14.60 4.38 -10.17
CA ILE A 251 14.07 5.63 -10.75
C ILE A 251 14.61 5.78 -12.18
N ASP A 252 15.94 5.69 -12.37
CA ASP A 252 16.58 5.89 -13.66
C ASP A 252 16.11 4.87 -14.72
N ARG A 253 15.89 3.64 -14.32
CA ARG A 253 15.50 2.56 -15.25
C ARG A 253 14.01 2.47 -15.52
N ARG A 254 13.16 2.96 -14.62
CA ARG A 254 11.73 2.68 -14.67
C ARG A 254 10.84 3.81 -14.16
N TYR A 255 10.98 4.20 -12.88
CA TYR A 255 10.01 5.09 -12.25
C TYR A 255 10.16 6.55 -12.67
N GLY A 256 11.29 6.97 -13.23
CA GLY A 256 11.48 8.25 -13.90
C GLY A 256 11.14 8.23 -15.40
N ASP A 257 10.84 7.06 -15.96
CA ASP A 257 10.51 6.92 -17.39
C ASP A 257 8.99 7.03 -17.62
N VAL A 258 8.57 8.08 -18.29
CA VAL A 258 7.15 8.29 -18.67
C VAL A 258 6.61 7.12 -19.51
N ALA A 259 7.44 6.51 -20.38
CA ALA A 259 7.01 5.39 -21.20
C ALA A 259 6.60 4.17 -20.33
N TRP A 260 7.25 3.96 -19.19
CA TRP A 260 6.83 2.93 -18.23
C TRP A 260 5.43 3.16 -17.70
N HIS A 261 5.09 4.40 -17.35
CA HIS A 261 3.81 4.75 -16.76
C HIS A 261 2.66 4.58 -17.75
N PHE A 262 2.89 4.88 -19.02
CA PHE A 262 1.87 4.87 -20.08
C PHE A 262 1.92 3.64 -21.00
N GLN A 263 2.79 2.67 -20.73
CA GLN A 263 2.78 1.42 -21.50
C GLN A 263 1.42 0.72 -21.39
N ARG A 264 0.77 0.37 -22.53
CA ARG A 264 -0.55 -0.25 -22.73
C ARG A 264 -1.73 0.72 -22.84
#